data_0e582fc06f107467b723f2324bf76ba7
#
_entry.id   0e582fc06f107467b723f2324bf76ba7
#
_cell.length_a   1.000
_cell.length_b   1.000
_cell.length_c   1.000
_cell.angle_alpha   90.00
_cell.angle_beta   90.00
_cell.angle_gamma   90.00
#
_symmetry.space_group_name_H-M   'P 1'
#
loop_
_entity.id
_entity.type
_entity.pdbx_description
1 polymer ?
#
loop_
_entity_poly.entity_id
_entity_poly.type
_entity_poly.pdbx_seq_one_letter_code
_entity_poly.pdbx_strand_id
1 'polypeptide(L)'
;MKRFAALLVGVLIFAATAASAQDRYQSSPERRVVAEKDWGPWLGPFRAQLVPSLMRDFGERYLYAPANTALPAPRPGEQRVVFLGDSITDLWELARFFPGKPYVNRGIGSQVTAQMLLRFHQDVVALKPSAVVILAGVNDVHGFLQQETAAQIEANYEAMADIADRHHIRVVFGSILPVNNYTDNAKSMLEDRHPEELRAINRWLAAFCRERGYQYADYYSALVDDHRLLQRDLTTDGIHPLATGYARMAPIAAAAIARALRSHPRA
;
A
#
# COMPACT_ATOMS: atom_id res chain seq x y z
N MET A 1 -61.55 -42.47 29.92
CA MET A 1 -60.96 -41.14 30.27
C MET A 1 -59.50 -41.33 30.63
N LYS A 2 -58.59 -41.19 29.75
CA LYS A 2 -57.11 -41.05 29.95
C LYS A 2 -56.46 -41.06 28.55
N ARG A 3 -56.24 -39.92 27.91
CA ARG A 3 -55.32 -39.68 26.79
C ARG A 3 -55.45 -38.24 26.37
N PHE A 4 -54.79 -37.29 27.08
CA PHE A 4 -54.49 -35.94 26.58
C PHE A 4 -53.51 -35.27 27.59
N ALA A 5 -52.26 -35.68 27.56
CA ALA A 5 -51.24 -35.00 28.34
C ALA A 5 -49.79 -35.18 27.81
N ALA A 6 -49.62 -35.36 26.50
CA ALA A 6 -48.27 -35.64 26.00
C ALA A 6 -47.87 -34.76 24.80
N LEU A 7 -48.56 -33.61 24.53
CA LEU A 7 -48.27 -32.81 23.34
C LEU A 7 -47.84 -31.36 23.62
N LEU A 8 -47.54 -30.99 24.86
CA LEU A 8 -47.17 -29.61 25.22
C LEU A 8 -45.72 -29.42 25.62
N VAL A 9 -44.90 -30.46 25.73
CA VAL A 9 -43.49 -30.32 26.15
C VAL A 9 -42.51 -30.17 24.98
N GLY A 10 -42.91 -30.58 23.78
CA GLY A 10 -42.02 -30.54 22.59
C GLY A 10 -41.83 -29.14 21.94
N VAL A 11 -42.78 -28.22 22.16
CA VAL A 11 -42.78 -26.92 21.46
C VAL A 11 -41.92 -25.86 22.19
N LEU A 12 -41.77 -26.01 23.51
CA LEU A 12 -41.00 -25.03 24.31
C LEU A 12 -39.47 -25.16 24.17
N ILE A 13 -38.96 -26.33 23.80
CA ILE A 13 -37.50 -26.54 23.65
C ILE A 13 -36.97 -25.98 22.34
N PHE A 14 -37.77 -25.94 21.30
CA PHE A 14 -37.34 -25.35 20.01
C PHE A 14 -37.34 -23.81 19.99
N ALA A 15 -38.18 -23.15 20.75
CA ALA A 15 -38.21 -21.71 20.87
C ALA A 15 -37.01 -21.13 21.65
N ALA A 16 -36.54 -21.84 22.66
CA ALA A 16 -35.36 -21.40 23.47
C ALA A 16 -34.02 -21.51 22.72
N THR A 17 -33.90 -22.50 21.82
CA THR A 17 -32.67 -22.64 21.00
C THR A 17 -32.60 -21.64 19.85
N ALA A 18 -33.74 -21.19 19.31
CA ALA A 18 -33.77 -20.15 18.28
C ALA A 18 -33.41 -18.75 18.84
N ALA A 19 -33.91 -18.41 20.02
CA ALA A 19 -33.58 -17.15 20.71
C ALA A 19 -32.07 -17.06 21.05
N SER A 20 -31.44 -18.14 21.49
CA SER A 20 -29.99 -18.15 21.82
C SER A 20 -29.06 -18.04 20.58
N ALA A 21 -29.52 -18.40 19.39
CA ALA A 21 -28.77 -18.22 18.14
C ALA A 21 -28.88 -16.77 17.66
N GLN A 22 -30.01 -16.13 17.85
CA GLN A 22 -30.26 -14.75 17.46
C GLN A 22 -29.53 -13.76 18.39
N ASP A 23 -29.49 -14.05 19.71
CA ASP A 23 -28.74 -13.26 20.69
C ASP A 23 -27.22 -13.28 20.43
N ARG A 24 -26.65 -14.37 19.92
CA ARG A 24 -25.23 -14.44 19.57
C ARG A 24 -24.87 -13.55 18.36
N TYR A 25 -25.80 -13.30 17.49
CA TYR A 25 -25.58 -12.39 16.32
C TYR A 25 -25.70 -10.91 16.71
N GLN A 26 -26.39 -10.59 17.81
CA GLN A 26 -26.56 -9.21 18.29
C GLN A 26 -25.41 -8.73 19.18
N SER A 27 -24.49 -9.60 19.59
CA SER A 27 -23.32 -9.25 20.40
C SER A 27 -22.15 -8.69 19.58
N SER A 28 -22.23 -8.62 18.26
CA SER A 28 -21.22 -7.96 17.43
C SER A 28 -21.32 -6.45 17.62
N PRO A 29 -20.19 -5.73 17.76
CA PRO A 29 -20.20 -4.28 17.82
C PRO A 29 -21.00 -3.71 16.65
N GLU A 30 -21.83 -2.70 16.91
CA GLU A 30 -22.60 -2.02 15.87
C GLU A 30 -21.66 -1.48 14.79
N ARG A 31 -21.86 -1.90 13.56
CA ARG A 31 -21.08 -1.39 12.43
C ARG A 31 -21.43 0.08 12.22
N ARG A 32 -20.48 0.95 12.41
CA ARG A 32 -20.65 2.36 12.10
C ARG A 32 -20.75 2.55 10.59
N VAL A 33 -21.81 3.16 10.15
CA VAL A 33 -21.91 3.72 8.80
C VAL A 33 -21.21 5.06 8.86
N VAL A 34 -20.06 5.19 8.22
CA VAL A 34 -19.34 6.46 8.09
C VAL A 34 -19.92 7.17 6.87
N ALA A 35 -20.27 8.44 7.03
CA ALA A 35 -20.72 9.27 5.91
C ALA A 35 -19.59 9.38 4.88
N GLU A 36 -19.93 9.22 3.60
CA GLU A 36 -18.97 9.38 2.51
C GLU A 36 -18.54 10.86 2.43
N LYS A 37 -17.21 11.10 2.30
CA LYS A 37 -16.66 12.42 2.04
C LYS A 37 -17.07 12.85 0.63
N ASP A 38 -17.35 14.13 0.44
CA ASP A 38 -17.48 14.69 -0.92
C ASP A 38 -16.09 14.74 -1.59
N TRP A 39 -15.92 13.93 -2.59
CA TRP A 39 -14.68 13.81 -3.38
C TRP A 39 -14.67 14.73 -4.60
N GLY A 40 -15.68 15.59 -4.73
CA GLY A 40 -15.82 16.49 -5.87
C GLY A 40 -16.18 15.79 -7.20
N PRO A 41 -16.31 16.60 -8.28
CA PRO A 41 -16.90 16.13 -9.54
C PRO A 41 -15.99 15.16 -10.32
N TRP A 42 -14.72 15.10 -10.02
CA TRP A 42 -13.76 14.23 -10.73
C TRP A 42 -13.45 12.95 -9.97
N LEU A 43 -13.03 13.05 -8.71
CA LEU A 43 -12.66 11.87 -7.91
C LEU A 43 -13.88 11.08 -7.43
N GLY A 44 -15.02 11.73 -7.18
CA GLY A 44 -16.23 11.06 -6.70
C GLY A 44 -16.74 10.00 -7.67
N PRO A 45 -16.97 10.30 -8.96
CA PRO A 45 -17.38 9.31 -9.94
C PRO A 45 -16.36 8.17 -10.11
N PHE A 46 -15.07 8.49 -10.11
CA PHE A 46 -14.00 7.49 -10.20
C PHE A 46 -14.03 6.53 -9.00
N ARG A 47 -14.13 7.07 -7.78
CA ARG A 47 -14.27 6.27 -6.57
C ARG A 47 -15.52 5.38 -6.60
N ALA A 48 -16.67 5.93 -6.98
CA ALA A 48 -17.92 5.17 -7.09
C ALA A 48 -17.81 4.00 -8.08
N GLN A 49 -17.02 4.14 -9.14
CA GLN A 49 -16.76 3.08 -10.10
C GLN A 49 -15.83 2.00 -9.53
N LEU A 50 -14.84 2.37 -8.71
CA LEU A 50 -13.87 1.44 -8.13
C LEU A 50 -14.45 0.62 -6.97
N VAL A 51 -15.24 1.22 -6.09
CA VAL A 51 -15.73 0.61 -4.84
C VAL A 51 -16.34 -0.78 -5.04
N PRO A 52 -17.21 -1.05 -6.02
CA PRO A 52 -17.76 -2.39 -6.23
C PRO A 52 -16.71 -3.47 -6.49
N SER A 53 -15.62 -3.14 -7.18
CA SER A 53 -14.50 -4.06 -7.43
C SER A 53 -13.68 -4.26 -6.18
N LEU A 54 -13.40 -3.19 -5.43
CA LEU A 54 -12.67 -3.23 -4.17
C LEU A 54 -13.38 -4.05 -3.09
N MET A 55 -14.72 -4.05 -3.09
CA MET A 55 -15.52 -4.89 -2.18
C MET A 55 -15.38 -6.38 -2.46
N ARG A 56 -14.97 -6.77 -3.68
CA ARG A 56 -14.72 -8.17 -4.06
C ARG A 56 -13.28 -8.59 -3.84
N ASP A 57 -12.35 -7.68 -4.11
CA ASP A 57 -10.91 -7.88 -3.93
C ASP A 57 -10.25 -6.54 -3.60
N PHE A 58 -10.23 -6.21 -2.29
CA PHE A 58 -9.68 -4.94 -1.83
C PHE A 58 -8.20 -4.77 -2.18
N GLY A 59 -7.43 -5.86 -2.23
CA GLY A 59 -6.01 -5.85 -2.63
C GLY A 59 -5.79 -5.75 -4.14
N GLU A 60 -6.85 -5.84 -4.98
CA GLU A 60 -6.79 -5.82 -6.44
C GLU A 60 -5.79 -6.85 -7.01
N ARG A 61 -5.74 -8.01 -6.39
CA ARG A 61 -4.79 -9.10 -6.70
C ARG A 61 -4.92 -9.64 -8.12
N TYR A 62 -6.07 -9.42 -8.75
CA TYR A 62 -6.33 -9.83 -10.12
C TYR A 62 -5.49 -9.07 -11.16
N LEU A 63 -5.07 -7.81 -10.86
CA LEU A 63 -4.39 -6.95 -11.83
C LEU A 63 -3.06 -7.53 -12.32
N TYR A 64 -2.23 -8.01 -11.40
CA TYR A 64 -0.94 -8.61 -11.77
C TYR A 64 -0.95 -10.14 -11.86
N ALA A 65 -2.06 -10.82 -11.56
CA ALA A 65 -2.13 -12.28 -11.55
C ALA A 65 -1.68 -12.92 -12.90
N PRO A 66 -2.13 -12.44 -14.09
CA PRO A 66 -1.66 -12.96 -15.37
C PRO A 66 -0.15 -12.72 -15.59
N ALA A 67 0.32 -11.51 -15.30
CA ALA A 67 1.74 -11.15 -15.46
C ALA A 67 2.65 -11.92 -14.49
N ASN A 68 2.18 -12.16 -13.26
CA ASN A 68 2.90 -12.98 -12.28
C ASN A 68 3.02 -14.42 -12.74
N THR A 69 1.96 -14.99 -13.30
CA THR A 69 1.95 -16.35 -13.83
C THR A 69 2.88 -16.49 -15.05
N ALA A 70 2.94 -15.49 -15.90
CA ALA A 70 3.78 -15.48 -17.10
C ALA A 70 5.26 -15.18 -16.79
N LEU A 71 5.58 -14.64 -15.60
CA LEU A 71 6.94 -14.28 -15.25
C LEU A 71 7.77 -15.55 -14.94
N PRO A 72 8.85 -15.83 -15.68
CA PRO A 72 9.68 -17.01 -15.41
C PRO A 72 10.38 -16.91 -14.06
N ALA A 73 10.72 -18.05 -13.46
CA ALA A 73 11.53 -18.06 -12.25
C ALA A 73 12.86 -17.32 -12.48
N PRO A 74 13.44 -16.67 -11.46
CA PRO A 74 14.74 -16.02 -11.57
C PRO A 74 15.80 -17.04 -12.03
N ARG A 75 16.67 -16.63 -12.95
CA ARG A 75 17.81 -17.45 -13.38
C ARG A 75 18.82 -17.59 -12.23
N PRO A 76 19.64 -18.63 -12.20
CA PRO A 76 20.75 -18.71 -11.24
C PRO A 76 21.61 -17.44 -11.27
N GLY A 77 21.79 -16.79 -10.12
CA GLY A 77 22.52 -15.52 -10.00
C GLY A 77 21.74 -14.25 -10.40
N GLU A 78 20.52 -14.37 -10.90
CA GLU A 78 19.68 -13.21 -11.19
C GLU A 78 19.24 -12.52 -9.89
N GLN A 79 19.55 -11.25 -9.77
CA GLN A 79 19.13 -10.41 -8.64
C GLN A 79 17.85 -9.64 -9.00
N ARG A 80 16.73 -10.38 -9.10
CA ARG A 80 15.43 -9.77 -9.33
C ARG A 80 15.08 -8.80 -8.20
N VAL A 81 14.55 -7.63 -8.56
CA VAL A 81 14.02 -6.65 -7.60
C VAL A 81 12.58 -6.31 -7.97
N VAL A 82 11.68 -6.38 -7.01
CA VAL A 82 10.29 -5.96 -7.18
C VAL A 82 10.13 -4.55 -6.64
N PHE A 83 9.49 -3.67 -7.40
CA PHE A 83 9.06 -2.35 -6.98
C PHE A 83 7.56 -2.43 -6.66
N LEU A 84 7.22 -2.38 -5.38
CA LEU A 84 5.86 -2.40 -4.85
C LEU A 84 5.46 -0.98 -4.46
N GLY A 85 4.27 -0.53 -4.87
CA GLY A 85 3.82 0.81 -4.51
C GLY A 85 2.49 1.18 -5.13
N ASP A 86 2.21 2.48 -5.10
CA ASP A 86 1.04 3.13 -5.65
C ASP A 86 1.26 3.65 -7.10
N SER A 87 0.53 4.72 -7.49
CA SER A 87 0.66 5.36 -8.81
C SER A 87 2.07 5.88 -9.10
N ILE A 88 2.82 6.31 -8.10
CA ILE A 88 4.19 6.80 -8.29
C ILE A 88 5.09 5.65 -8.74
N THR A 89 4.89 4.46 -8.21
CA THR A 89 5.61 3.25 -8.66
C THR A 89 5.07 2.77 -9.99
N ASP A 90 3.75 2.74 -10.17
CA ASP A 90 3.09 2.30 -11.41
C ASP A 90 3.61 3.08 -12.64
N LEU A 91 3.67 4.39 -12.54
CA LEU A 91 4.14 5.31 -13.59
C LEU A 91 5.67 5.30 -13.80
N TRP A 92 6.43 4.59 -12.95
CA TRP A 92 7.88 4.55 -13.08
C TRP A 92 8.33 3.58 -14.17
N GLU A 93 8.78 4.11 -15.29
CA GLU A 93 9.30 3.34 -16.43
C GLU A 93 10.64 2.65 -16.08
N LEU A 94 10.60 1.57 -15.29
CA LEU A 94 11.82 0.93 -14.75
C LEU A 94 12.83 0.55 -15.83
N ALA A 95 12.38 0.07 -16.99
CA ALA A 95 13.29 -0.30 -18.09
C ALA A 95 14.09 0.90 -18.65
N ARG A 96 13.48 2.09 -18.62
CA ARG A 96 14.13 3.35 -19.02
C ARG A 96 15.16 3.83 -18.04
N PHE A 97 14.84 3.77 -16.73
CA PHE A 97 15.68 4.31 -15.67
C PHE A 97 16.71 3.30 -15.13
N PHE A 98 16.49 2.00 -15.37
CA PHE A 98 17.36 0.91 -14.94
C PHE A 98 17.61 -0.08 -16.09
N PRO A 99 18.23 0.35 -17.20
CA PRO A 99 18.39 -0.49 -18.39
C PRO A 99 19.16 -1.79 -18.05
N GLY A 100 18.62 -2.91 -18.56
CA GLY A 100 19.22 -4.23 -18.38
C GLY A 100 19.11 -4.84 -16.96
N LYS A 101 18.38 -4.18 -16.04
CA LYS A 101 18.14 -4.73 -14.70
C LYS A 101 16.89 -5.60 -14.68
N PRO A 102 16.91 -6.74 -13.95
CA PRO A 102 15.75 -7.62 -13.80
C PRO A 102 14.76 -7.04 -12.77
N TYR A 103 14.30 -5.83 -13.00
CA TYR A 103 13.39 -5.11 -12.11
C TYR A 103 11.96 -5.26 -12.57
N VAL A 104 11.06 -5.53 -11.62
CA VAL A 104 9.64 -5.83 -11.89
C VAL A 104 8.79 -4.77 -11.22
N ASN A 105 7.99 -4.04 -12.00
CA ASN A 105 7.04 -3.06 -11.48
C ASN A 105 5.76 -3.78 -10.98
N ARG A 106 5.36 -3.47 -9.75
CA ARG A 106 4.12 -3.89 -9.07
C ARG A 106 3.47 -2.69 -8.38
N GLY A 107 3.52 -1.52 -9.02
CA GLY A 107 2.74 -0.34 -8.65
C GLY A 107 1.28 -0.48 -9.09
N ILE A 108 0.35 0.00 -8.28
CA ILE A 108 -1.08 0.11 -8.63
C ILE A 108 -1.57 1.47 -8.17
N GLY A 109 -2.10 2.25 -9.11
CA GLY A 109 -2.60 3.59 -8.83
C GLY A 109 -3.59 3.65 -7.68
N SER A 110 -3.55 4.70 -6.88
CA SER A 110 -4.45 4.99 -5.73
C SER A 110 -4.34 4.03 -4.53
N GLN A 111 -3.54 2.97 -4.60
CA GLN A 111 -3.46 2.01 -3.50
C GLN A 111 -2.87 2.59 -2.22
N VAL A 112 -3.41 2.10 -1.10
CA VAL A 112 -2.96 2.34 0.27
C VAL A 112 -2.09 1.17 0.77
N THR A 113 -1.35 1.38 1.86
CA THR A 113 -0.45 0.35 2.43
C THR A 113 -1.17 -0.95 2.80
N ALA A 114 -2.41 -0.89 3.30
CA ALA A 114 -3.22 -2.07 3.60
C ALA A 114 -3.50 -2.94 2.35
N GLN A 115 -3.76 -2.33 1.20
CA GLN A 115 -3.95 -3.06 -0.06
C GLN A 115 -2.66 -3.72 -0.53
N MET A 116 -1.52 -3.03 -0.41
CA MET A 116 -0.20 -3.59 -0.75
C MET A 116 0.15 -4.79 0.14
N LEU A 117 -0.18 -4.73 1.43
CA LEU A 117 -0.01 -5.86 2.36
C LEU A 117 -0.84 -7.07 1.91
N LEU A 118 -2.10 -6.90 1.50
CA LEU A 118 -2.96 -7.99 1.03
C LEU A 118 -2.41 -8.71 -0.22
N ARG A 119 -1.71 -8.01 -1.10
CA ARG A 119 -1.13 -8.58 -2.32
C ARG A 119 0.37 -8.89 -2.22
N PHE A 120 0.99 -8.63 -1.06
CA PHE A 120 2.44 -8.75 -0.89
C PHE A 120 2.96 -10.16 -1.21
N HIS A 121 2.25 -11.19 -0.75
CA HIS A 121 2.67 -12.57 -1.05
C HIS A 121 2.63 -12.85 -2.56
N GLN A 122 1.55 -12.50 -3.24
CA GLN A 122 1.37 -12.80 -4.66
C GLN A 122 2.30 -11.99 -5.56
N ASP A 123 2.46 -10.68 -5.27
CA ASP A 123 3.13 -9.73 -6.14
C ASP A 123 4.62 -9.53 -5.78
N VAL A 124 5.04 -10.05 -4.63
CA VAL A 124 6.43 -9.98 -4.19
C VAL A 124 6.98 -11.38 -3.90
N VAL A 125 6.49 -12.06 -2.87
CA VAL A 125 7.07 -13.33 -2.38
C VAL A 125 7.09 -14.40 -3.46
N ALA A 126 5.96 -14.61 -4.14
CA ALA A 126 5.82 -15.62 -5.19
C ALA A 126 6.75 -15.39 -6.39
N LEU A 127 7.20 -14.15 -6.62
CA LEU A 127 8.14 -13.79 -7.69
C LEU A 127 9.60 -14.09 -7.34
N LYS A 128 9.87 -14.53 -6.09
CA LYS A 128 11.20 -14.90 -5.58
C LYS A 128 12.26 -13.82 -5.82
N PRO A 129 12.03 -12.55 -5.46
CA PRO A 129 13.01 -11.50 -5.67
C PRO A 129 14.16 -11.60 -4.66
N SER A 130 15.31 -11.03 -5.01
CA SER A 130 16.43 -10.81 -4.08
C SER A 130 16.19 -9.61 -3.17
N ALA A 131 15.37 -8.63 -3.63
CA ALA A 131 14.99 -7.46 -2.86
C ALA A 131 13.63 -6.92 -3.31
N VAL A 132 12.98 -6.17 -2.42
CA VAL A 132 11.78 -5.37 -2.70
C VAL A 132 12.04 -3.90 -2.39
N VAL A 133 11.59 -2.99 -3.26
CA VAL A 133 11.51 -1.55 -3.02
C VAL A 133 10.07 -1.22 -2.75
N ILE A 134 9.77 -0.60 -1.61
CA ILE A 134 8.41 -0.25 -1.18
C ILE A 134 8.29 1.27 -1.10
N LEU A 135 7.36 1.84 -1.86
CA LEU A 135 7.02 3.27 -1.84
C LEU A 135 5.51 3.43 -1.72
N ALA A 136 5.03 3.92 -0.58
CA ALA A 136 3.62 3.98 -0.23
C ALA A 136 3.31 5.09 0.78
N GLY A 137 2.05 5.27 1.15
CA GLY A 137 1.60 6.09 2.29
C GLY A 137 0.97 7.43 1.92
N VAL A 138 1.21 7.98 0.73
CA VAL A 138 0.61 9.25 0.32
C VAL A 138 -0.90 9.15 0.13
N ASN A 139 -1.40 8.00 -0.28
CA ASN A 139 -2.84 7.74 -0.46
C ASN A 139 -3.52 7.37 0.85
N ASP A 140 -2.80 6.77 1.78
CA ASP A 140 -3.28 6.48 3.14
C ASP A 140 -3.65 7.77 3.87
N VAL A 141 -2.75 8.76 3.85
CA VAL A 141 -2.99 10.10 4.42
C VAL A 141 -4.15 10.82 3.73
N HIS A 142 -4.26 10.71 2.40
CA HIS A 142 -5.38 11.27 1.64
C HIS A 142 -6.73 10.64 2.00
N GLY A 143 -6.74 9.34 2.29
CA GLY A 143 -7.96 8.62 2.62
C GLY A 143 -8.90 8.36 1.44
N PHE A 144 -8.42 8.47 0.18
CA PHE A 144 -9.27 8.31 -1.02
C PHE A 144 -9.97 6.96 -1.09
N LEU A 145 -9.26 5.87 -0.84
CA LEU A 145 -9.83 4.53 -0.78
C LEU A 145 -10.14 4.12 0.66
N GLN A 146 -9.20 4.33 1.54
CA GLN A 146 -9.29 4.07 2.98
C GLN A 146 -8.40 5.06 3.70
N GLN A 147 -8.92 5.71 4.72
CA GLN A 147 -8.13 6.56 5.60
C GLN A 147 -7.44 5.70 6.65
N GLU A 148 -6.13 5.85 6.75
CA GLU A 148 -5.28 5.17 7.72
C GLU A 148 -4.66 6.19 8.67
N THR A 149 -4.54 5.85 9.93
CA THR A 149 -3.73 6.62 10.88
C THR A 149 -2.25 6.34 10.65
N ALA A 150 -1.37 7.24 11.07
CA ALA A 150 0.08 7.01 11.00
C ALA A 150 0.48 5.65 11.62
N ALA A 151 -0.08 5.29 12.77
CA ALA A 151 0.19 4.01 13.41
C ALA A 151 -0.25 2.79 12.58
N GLN A 152 -1.34 2.90 11.82
CA GLN A 152 -1.78 1.82 10.91
C GLN A 152 -0.85 1.72 9.69
N ILE A 153 -0.43 2.86 9.13
CA ILE A 153 0.55 2.91 8.04
C ILE A 153 1.87 2.26 8.49
N GLU A 154 2.36 2.64 9.67
CA GLU A 154 3.56 2.08 10.29
C GLU A 154 3.44 0.56 10.49
N ALA A 155 2.32 0.08 11.04
CA ALA A 155 2.06 -1.35 11.23
C ALA A 155 2.01 -2.13 9.89
N ASN A 156 1.45 -1.53 8.82
CA ASN A 156 1.46 -2.14 7.50
C ASN A 156 2.89 -2.25 6.93
N TYR A 157 3.73 -1.24 7.13
CA TYR A 157 5.14 -1.30 6.75
C TYR A 157 5.90 -2.38 7.53
N GLU A 158 5.70 -2.48 8.85
CA GLU A 158 6.29 -3.52 9.69
C GLU A 158 5.87 -4.91 9.23
N ALA A 159 4.58 -5.13 8.97
CA ALA A 159 4.06 -6.41 8.51
C ALA A 159 4.65 -6.82 7.16
N MET A 160 4.76 -5.89 6.18
CA MET A 160 5.40 -6.18 4.91
C MET A 160 6.90 -6.51 5.09
N ALA A 161 7.59 -5.83 5.98
CA ALA A 161 8.99 -6.11 6.31
C ALA A 161 9.18 -7.49 6.94
N ASP A 162 8.33 -7.86 7.90
CA ASP A 162 8.38 -9.17 8.58
C ASP A 162 8.10 -10.31 7.59
N ILE A 163 7.15 -10.13 6.65
CA ILE A 163 6.92 -11.11 5.59
C ILE A 163 8.16 -11.21 4.68
N ALA A 164 8.79 -10.09 4.30
CA ALA A 164 9.99 -10.08 3.48
C ALA A 164 11.15 -10.81 4.18
N ASP A 165 11.40 -10.51 5.47
CA ASP A 165 12.44 -11.16 6.28
C ASP A 165 12.21 -12.67 6.35
N ARG A 166 10.96 -13.11 6.61
CA ARG A 166 10.59 -14.52 6.67
C ARG A 166 10.90 -15.29 5.37
N HIS A 167 10.90 -14.57 4.24
CA HIS A 167 11.20 -15.12 2.91
C HIS A 167 12.60 -14.74 2.41
N HIS A 168 13.48 -14.22 3.27
CA HIS A 168 14.85 -13.81 2.96
C HIS A 168 14.94 -12.78 1.82
N ILE A 169 13.94 -11.91 1.70
CA ILE A 169 13.86 -10.82 0.74
C ILE A 169 14.39 -9.55 1.41
N ARG A 170 15.41 -8.93 0.83
CA ARG A 170 15.96 -7.67 1.35
C ARG A 170 15.01 -6.51 1.09
N VAL A 171 14.90 -5.60 2.04
CA VAL A 171 13.94 -4.49 1.95
C VAL A 171 14.65 -3.16 1.73
N VAL A 172 14.12 -2.38 0.81
CA VAL A 172 14.42 -0.98 0.59
C VAL A 172 13.12 -0.20 0.75
N PHE A 173 13.06 0.72 1.70
CA PHE A 173 11.93 1.63 1.81
C PHE A 173 12.26 2.97 1.17
N GLY A 174 11.41 3.41 0.25
CA GLY A 174 11.45 4.77 -0.30
C GLY A 174 10.72 5.74 0.61
N SER A 175 11.28 6.92 0.84
CA SER A 175 10.53 7.99 1.50
C SER A 175 9.32 8.38 0.69
N ILE A 176 8.18 8.67 1.34
CA ILE A 176 7.03 9.29 0.72
C ILE A 176 7.45 10.63 0.13
N LEU A 177 7.05 10.90 -1.11
CA LEU A 177 7.46 12.10 -1.83
C LEU A 177 6.81 13.36 -1.23
N PRO A 178 7.42 14.53 -1.40
CA PRO A 178 6.75 15.79 -1.13
C PRO A 178 5.60 16.00 -2.12
N VAL A 179 4.66 16.86 -1.77
CA VAL A 179 3.58 17.35 -2.63
C VAL A 179 3.64 18.86 -2.76
N ASN A 180 2.99 19.45 -3.77
CA ASN A 180 2.87 20.89 -3.90
C ASN A 180 1.46 21.32 -4.37
N ASN A 181 1.18 22.63 -4.26
CA ASN A 181 -0.07 23.24 -4.71
C ASN A 181 0.18 24.36 -5.74
N TYR A 182 1.25 24.26 -6.54
CA TYR A 182 1.71 25.33 -7.42
C TYR A 182 0.94 25.46 -8.73
N THR A 183 0.09 24.49 -9.07
CA THR A 183 -0.74 24.51 -10.27
C THR A 183 -2.22 24.53 -9.91
N ASP A 184 -3.07 24.91 -10.86
CA ASP A 184 -4.52 24.91 -10.62
C ASP A 184 -5.08 23.52 -10.30
N ASN A 185 -4.49 22.49 -10.86
CA ASN A 185 -4.87 21.09 -10.61
C ASN A 185 -4.39 20.57 -9.24
N ALA A 186 -3.51 21.30 -8.57
CA ALA A 186 -2.91 20.90 -7.29
C ALA A 186 -3.39 21.75 -6.10
N LYS A 187 -4.35 22.65 -6.28
CA LYS A 187 -4.74 23.65 -5.24
C LYS A 187 -5.09 23.04 -3.89
N SER A 188 -5.79 21.91 -3.86
CA SER A 188 -6.18 21.23 -2.62
C SER A 188 -5.09 20.28 -2.07
N MET A 189 -3.99 20.09 -2.81
CA MET A 189 -3.03 19.02 -2.55
C MET A 189 -2.43 19.06 -1.14
N LEU A 190 -2.16 20.25 -0.61
CA LEU A 190 -1.58 20.39 0.74
C LEU A 190 -2.62 20.11 1.83
N GLU A 191 -3.88 20.50 1.60
CA GLU A 191 -4.99 20.21 2.50
C GLU A 191 -5.31 18.72 2.51
N ASP A 192 -5.33 18.09 1.34
CA ASP A 192 -5.70 16.69 1.17
C ASP A 192 -4.59 15.72 1.61
N ARG A 193 -3.32 16.12 1.52
CA ARG A 193 -2.16 15.22 1.74
C ARG A 193 -1.34 15.53 2.98
N HIS A 194 -1.71 16.55 3.76
CA HIS A 194 -1.11 16.87 5.06
C HIS A 194 0.43 16.74 5.09
N PRO A 195 1.22 17.64 4.45
CA PRO A 195 2.69 17.49 4.29
C PRO A 195 3.46 17.24 5.58
N GLU A 196 2.97 17.75 6.73
CA GLU A 196 3.58 17.51 8.04
C GLU A 196 3.47 16.03 8.45
N GLU A 197 2.33 15.41 8.16
CA GLU A 197 2.09 13.99 8.44
C GLU A 197 2.97 13.11 7.57
N LEU A 198 3.08 13.41 6.27
CA LEU A 198 4.00 12.71 5.36
C LEU A 198 5.45 12.78 5.88
N ARG A 199 5.87 13.96 6.36
CA ARG A 199 7.22 14.12 6.97
C ARG A 199 7.37 13.35 8.28
N ALA A 200 6.32 13.27 9.09
CA ALA A 200 6.34 12.50 10.33
C ALA A 200 6.54 11.00 10.04
N ILE A 201 5.77 10.47 9.08
CA ILE A 201 5.90 9.07 8.63
C ILE A 201 7.29 8.82 8.05
N ASN A 202 7.84 9.73 7.25
CA ASN A 202 9.20 9.61 6.71
C ASN A 202 10.27 9.57 7.82
N ARG A 203 10.13 10.38 8.88
CA ARG A 203 11.05 10.33 10.03
C ARG A 203 11.01 8.99 10.75
N TRP A 204 9.78 8.49 10.98
CA TRP A 204 9.59 7.17 11.57
C TRP A 204 10.21 6.09 10.67
N LEU A 205 9.92 6.10 9.38
CA LEU A 205 10.40 5.10 8.42
C LEU A 205 11.94 5.07 8.33
N ALA A 206 12.59 6.25 8.38
CA ALA A 206 14.04 6.34 8.43
C ALA A 206 14.63 5.77 9.74
N ALA A 207 13.96 5.98 10.87
CA ALA A 207 14.33 5.39 12.15
C ALA A 207 14.13 3.86 12.13
N PHE A 208 12.98 3.40 11.67
CA PHE A 208 12.67 1.98 11.52
C PHE A 208 13.69 1.26 10.63
N CYS A 209 14.05 1.84 9.49
CA CYS A 209 15.08 1.28 8.62
C CYS A 209 16.43 1.14 9.33
N ARG A 210 16.82 2.16 10.10
CA ARG A 210 18.09 2.14 10.85
C ARG A 210 18.10 1.08 11.95
N GLU A 211 17.00 0.96 12.69
CA GLU A 211 16.84 -0.01 13.78
C GLU A 211 16.81 -1.44 13.27
N ARG A 212 16.07 -1.66 12.20
CA ARG A 212 15.89 -2.97 11.59
C ARG A 212 16.95 -3.29 10.53
N GLY A 213 17.89 -2.40 10.24
CA GLY A 213 18.97 -2.59 9.26
C GLY A 213 18.47 -2.69 7.80
N TYR A 214 17.30 -2.15 7.51
CA TYR A 214 16.80 -2.00 6.12
C TYR A 214 17.48 -0.83 5.43
N GLN A 215 17.34 -0.76 4.10
CA GLN A 215 17.83 0.39 3.35
C GLN A 215 16.73 1.44 3.21
N TYR A 216 17.10 2.68 3.43
CA TYR A 216 16.23 3.85 3.21
C TYR A 216 16.68 4.57 1.94
N ALA A 217 15.75 4.80 1.01
CA ALA A 217 15.95 5.57 -0.21
C ALA A 217 15.29 6.95 -0.03
N ASP A 218 16.07 7.96 0.29
CA ASP A 218 15.57 9.31 0.56
C ASP A 218 15.27 10.08 -0.73
N TYR A 219 14.12 9.76 -1.33
CA TYR A 219 13.61 10.50 -2.49
C TYR A 219 13.12 11.89 -2.11
N TYR A 220 12.56 12.03 -0.89
CA TYR A 220 12.00 13.28 -0.40
C TYR A 220 13.00 14.43 -0.52
N SER A 221 14.20 14.27 0.06
CA SER A 221 15.23 15.30 0.08
C SER A 221 15.74 15.70 -1.30
N ALA A 222 15.66 14.80 -2.29
CA ALA A 222 16.06 15.10 -3.67
C ALA A 222 15.02 15.89 -4.48
N LEU A 223 13.78 15.94 -4.00
CA LEU A 223 12.65 16.49 -4.75
C LEU A 223 12.03 17.74 -4.12
N VAL A 224 12.39 18.08 -2.88
CA VAL A 224 11.86 19.27 -2.19
C VAL A 224 12.48 20.56 -2.70
N ASP A 225 11.72 21.65 -2.62
CA ASP A 225 12.19 23.02 -2.72
C ASP A 225 12.46 23.63 -1.32
N ASP A 226 12.79 24.93 -1.29
CA ASP A 226 13.07 25.68 -0.06
C ASP A 226 11.84 25.82 0.87
N HIS A 227 10.64 25.60 0.33
CA HIS A 227 9.37 25.59 1.09
C HIS A 227 9.01 24.19 1.59
N ARG A 228 9.89 23.18 1.38
CA ARG A 228 9.64 21.77 1.70
C ARG A 228 8.47 21.15 0.92
N LEU A 229 8.19 21.68 -0.25
CA LEU A 229 7.19 21.19 -1.19
C LEU A 229 7.87 20.55 -2.40
N LEU A 230 7.13 19.74 -3.16
CA LEU A 230 7.64 19.18 -4.42
C LEU A 230 7.99 20.31 -5.37
N GLN A 231 9.21 20.28 -5.93
CA GLN A 231 9.66 21.31 -6.87
C GLN A 231 8.70 21.43 -8.04
N ARG A 232 8.38 22.67 -8.43
CA ARG A 232 7.35 23.01 -9.42
C ARG A 232 7.56 22.30 -10.77
N ASP A 233 8.78 22.20 -11.21
CA ASP A 233 9.18 21.64 -12.52
C ASP A 233 9.23 20.12 -12.55
N LEU A 234 9.00 19.47 -11.41
CA LEU A 234 9.03 18.01 -11.31
C LEU A 234 7.66 17.35 -11.40
N THR A 235 6.59 18.14 -11.47
CA THR A 235 5.20 17.64 -11.49
C THR A 235 4.27 18.60 -12.24
N THR A 236 3.15 18.11 -12.74
CA THR A 236 2.07 18.93 -13.31
C THR A 236 0.81 18.96 -12.45
N ASP A 237 0.68 18.01 -11.52
CA ASP A 237 -0.50 17.83 -10.68
C ASP A 237 -0.20 17.91 -9.16
N GLY A 238 1.04 18.21 -8.81
CA GLY A 238 1.47 18.40 -7.41
C GLY A 238 1.85 17.12 -6.67
N ILE A 239 1.77 15.95 -7.31
CA ILE A 239 2.04 14.65 -6.65
C ILE A 239 2.86 13.70 -7.54
N HIS A 240 2.51 13.52 -8.82
CA HIS A 240 3.18 12.55 -9.69
C HIS A 240 4.45 13.15 -10.31
N PRO A 241 5.61 12.52 -10.11
CA PRO A 241 6.85 12.98 -10.73
C PRO A 241 6.80 12.87 -12.26
N LEU A 242 7.30 13.91 -12.94
CA LEU A 242 7.67 13.83 -14.35
C LEU A 242 8.93 12.98 -14.54
N ALA A 243 9.32 12.74 -15.78
CA ALA A 243 10.56 12.01 -16.10
C ALA A 243 11.80 12.61 -15.42
N THR A 244 11.85 13.94 -15.24
CA THR A 244 12.91 14.66 -14.52
C THR A 244 12.94 14.31 -13.03
N GLY A 245 11.76 14.12 -12.41
CA GLY A 245 11.65 13.68 -11.01
C GLY A 245 12.14 12.24 -10.85
N TYR A 246 11.69 11.33 -11.71
CA TYR A 246 12.17 9.94 -11.71
C TYR A 246 13.67 9.84 -11.99
N ALA A 247 14.21 10.72 -12.83
CA ALA A 247 15.66 10.78 -13.07
C ALA A 247 16.47 11.15 -11.80
N ARG A 248 15.90 11.95 -10.90
CA ARG A 248 16.51 12.24 -9.59
C ARG A 248 16.35 11.09 -8.60
N MET A 249 15.24 10.37 -8.63
CA MET A 249 14.96 9.23 -7.76
C MET A 249 15.80 8.00 -8.12
N ALA A 250 16.01 7.75 -9.42
CA ALA A 250 16.63 6.53 -9.91
C ALA A 250 18.03 6.23 -9.34
N PRO A 251 19.00 7.17 -9.27
CA PRO A 251 20.30 6.92 -8.67
C PRO A 251 20.21 6.62 -7.16
N ILE A 252 19.25 7.21 -6.46
CA ILE A 252 19.00 6.96 -5.02
C ILE A 252 18.49 5.53 -4.83
N ALA A 253 17.50 5.11 -5.63
CA ALA A 253 17.01 3.74 -5.64
C ALA A 253 18.13 2.75 -5.97
N ALA A 254 18.90 2.99 -7.03
CA ALA A 254 20.00 2.12 -7.44
C ALA A 254 21.04 1.94 -6.33
N ALA A 255 21.42 3.04 -5.64
CA ALA A 255 22.37 2.99 -4.54
C ALA A 255 21.82 2.21 -3.33
N ALA A 256 20.54 2.42 -2.97
CA ALA A 256 19.90 1.70 -1.88
C ALA A 256 19.75 0.20 -2.19
N ILE A 257 19.31 -0.15 -3.40
CA ILE A 257 19.22 -1.53 -3.87
C ILE A 257 20.60 -2.20 -3.84
N ALA A 258 21.63 -1.53 -4.35
CA ALA A 258 22.99 -2.07 -4.35
C ALA A 258 23.50 -2.34 -2.93
N ARG A 259 23.19 -1.46 -1.94
CA ARG A 259 23.51 -1.72 -0.52
C ARG A 259 22.74 -2.92 0.01
N ALA A 260 21.41 -2.98 -0.25
CA ALA A 260 20.59 -4.10 0.18
C ALA A 260 21.10 -5.44 -0.37
N LEU A 261 21.46 -5.51 -1.64
CA LEU A 261 21.93 -6.73 -2.28
C LEU A 261 23.30 -7.20 -1.76
N ARG A 262 24.12 -6.32 -1.17
CA ARG A 262 25.37 -6.69 -0.50
C ARG A 262 25.18 -7.13 0.95
N SER A 263 24.08 -6.79 1.60
CA SER A 263 23.79 -7.24 2.97
C SER A 263 23.36 -8.71 2.97
N HIS A 264 23.56 -9.40 4.09
CA HIS A 264 22.98 -10.75 4.25
C HIS A 264 21.46 -10.60 4.46
N PRO A 265 20.64 -11.48 3.87
CA PRO A 265 19.22 -11.56 4.23
C PRO A 265 19.10 -11.83 5.74
N ARG A 266 18.08 -11.30 6.36
CA ARG A 266 17.78 -11.64 7.75
C ARG A 266 17.26 -13.07 7.84
N ALA A 267 17.59 -13.73 8.93
CA ALA A 267 17.16 -15.09 9.23
C ALA A 267 15.74 -15.08 9.86
#